data_0b2fb1a46a67ebee79dcbe3b972b20b3
#
_entry.id   0b2fb1a46a67ebee79dcbe3b972b20b3
#
_cell.length_a   1.000
_cell.length_b   1.000
_cell.length_c   1.000
_cell.angle_alpha   90.00
_cell.angle_beta   90.00
_cell.angle_gamma   90.00
#
_symmetry.space_group_name_H-M   'P 1'
#
loop_
_entity.id
_entity.type
_entity.pdbx_description
1 polymer ?
#
loop_
_entity_poly.entity_id
_entity_poly.type
_entity_poly.pdbx_seq_one_letter_code
_entity_poly.pdbx_strand_id
1 'polypeptide(L)'
;MEIINVGDRLKFFFGVLCFVGFFSLSTAQELQLKIISNDSIETDLINSIGYSKAFENFEALQNEVTLFKELLHRRGYIETQILEFTQTLPLIVAQLSLGTKYDSIQLYADKAIFEFLELQDVKIQNSSPYYTVDIESLETLLTSFTELLTTKSYPFASIYLKNIRPINNSMLKANLVVETKKARKLQSVEIKGYEKFPRSFVKHFLGIKTNTPFDLKAIQSKSEALDQIRFSKQLRSAEVLFTQDTTRVYLYLEKLKSNRFDGFLGFGSDEATGSLELNGYLNLSLVNNLNFGESFCLNYRSDENDLKTFEAQLNLPYLFKTPVGSELELNIFKKDSTFTTSEQAASVYYQFNPKQKVFLGIRSTQSNALLGETTSEINDYKTNAYELKYTYQNLTSQNLLFPITSQLELQLSKSERKTSNAKTNQTLYFLKASKIFNLNQKNSFYLLLQAQGIDSETYLQNELLRFGGINTIRGFEENSINASGLGVLATEYRYQLSPTLYIHSIIDAGYFDTPSQSNQKLYGFGFGFGLLTDAGLLNFNLANGQAENQTFRFSESKIHLSLRTTF
;
A
#
# COMPACT_ATOMS: atom_id res chain seq x y z
N MET A 1 -24.93 13.70 72.00
CA MET A 1 -24.83 15.11 71.67
C MET A 1 -23.41 15.54 72.12
N GLU A 2 -22.46 15.21 71.20
CA GLU A 2 -21.03 15.49 71.45
C GLU A 2 -20.67 16.82 70.80
N ILE A 3 -20.20 17.72 71.64
CA ILE A 3 -19.73 19.05 71.28
C ILE A 3 -18.34 18.86 70.64
N ILE A 4 -18.26 18.84 69.34
CA ILE A 4 -17.00 18.79 68.63
C ILE A 4 -16.33 20.16 68.68
N ASN A 5 -15.19 20.19 69.36
CA ASN A 5 -14.39 21.34 69.69
C ASN A 5 -13.85 22.06 68.45
N VAL A 6 -14.35 23.27 68.18
CA VAL A 6 -14.00 24.13 67.02
C VAL A 6 -12.50 24.47 67.01
N GLY A 7 -11.81 24.39 68.13
CA GLY A 7 -10.38 24.69 68.29
C GLY A 7 -9.45 23.70 67.55
N ASP A 8 -9.82 22.42 67.43
CA ASP A 8 -8.97 21.39 66.79
C ASP A 8 -9.07 21.41 65.26
N ARG A 9 -10.21 21.86 64.73
CA ARG A 9 -10.35 22.08 63.30
C ARG A 9 -9.54 23.27 62.79
N LEU A 10 -9.42 24.32 63.62
CA LEU A 10 -8.62 25.52 63.34
C LEU A 10 -7.11 25.20 63.35
N LYS A 11 -6.65 24.36 64.27
CA LYS A 11 -5.25 23.89 64.31
C LYS A 11 -4.89 22.98 63.16
N PHE A 12 -5.82 22.11 62.72
CA PHE A 12 -5.62 21.26 61.55
C PHE A 12 -5.58 22.07 60.23
N PHE A 13 -6.43 23.08 60.09
CA PHE A 13 -6.44 23.98 58.95
C PHE A 13 -5.19 24.86 58.87
N PHE A 14 -4.68 25.32 60.00
CA PHE A 14 -3.43 26.07 60.08
C PHE A 14 -2.20 25.20 59.84
N GLY A 15 -2.22 23.92 60.27
CA GLY A 15 -1.18 22.94 59.99
C GLY A 15 -1.11 22.58 58.50
N VAL A 16 -2.27 22.42 57.82
CA VAL A 16 -2.35 22.17 56.37
C VAL A 16 -1.94 23.40 55.57
N LEU A 17 -2.30 24.61 56.02
CA LEU A 17 -1.89 25.87 55.38
C LEU A 17 -0.38 26.12 55.50
N CYS A 18 0.25 25.77 56.64
CA CYS A 18 1.70 25.82 56.80
C CYS A 18 2.42 24.73 55.97
N PHE A 19 1.82 23.54 55.77
CA PHE A 19 2.41 22.47 54.94
C PHE A 19 2.32 22.78 53.46
N VAL A 20 1.28 23.47 53.00
CA VAL A 20 1.13 23.94 51.60
C VAL A 20 2.03 25.16 51.33
N GLY A 21 2.38 25.96 52.34
CA GLY A 21 3.29 27.10 52.20
C GLY A 21 4.78 26.73 52.10
N PHE A 22 5.16 25.47 52.36
CA PHE A 22 6.55 24.97 52.22
C PHE A 22 6.86 24.27 50.89
N PHE A 23 5.91 24.14 49.98
CA PHE A 23 6.24 23.94 48.60
C PHE A 23 6.70 25.27 47.99
N SER A 24 7.84 25.76 48.47
CA SER A 24 8.65 26.71 47.72
C SER A 24 8.85 26.08 46.34
N LEU A 25 8.31 26.71 45.33
CA LEU A 25 8.73 26.51 43.95
C LEU A 25 10.24 26.73 43.94
N SER A 26 11.01 25.65 44.12
CA SER A 26 12.40 25.62 43.72
C SER A 26 12.38 25.76 42.22
N THR A 27 12.36 26.97 41.73
CA THR A 27 12.77 27.25 40.35
C THR A 27 14.21 26.79 40.31
N ALA A 28 14.44 25.61 39.69
CA ALA A 28 15.79 25.18 39.38
C ALA A 28 16.41 26.34 38.61
N GLN A 29 17.52 26.87 39.11
CA GLN A 29 18.18 28.00 38.50
C GLN A 29 18.71 27.54 37.16
N GLU A 30 18.08 27.97 36.06
CA GLU A 30 18.47 27.61 34.70
C GLU A 30 19.92 28.05 34.48
N LEU A 31 20.78 27.07 34.10
CA LEU A 31 22.15 27.35 33.77
C LEU A 31 22.21 27.93 32.34
N GLN A 32 22.95 29.03 32.19
CA GLN A 32 23.15 29.67 30.90
C GLN A 32 24.51 29.28 30.30
N LEU A 33 24.53 28.82 29.05
CA LEU A 33 25.74 28.49 28.30
C LEU A 33 26.13 29.66 27.40
N LYS A 34 27.42 30.02 27.45
CA LYS A 34 28.09 30.88 26.49
C LYS A 34 29.33 30.15 25.95
N ILE A 35 29.39 29.94 24.63
CA ILE A 35 30.56 29.37 24.00
C ILE A 35 31.38 30.52 23.38
N ILE A 36 32.68 30.53 23.67
CA ILE A 36 33.62 31.54 23.16
C ILE A 36 34.91 30.88 22.65
N SER A 37 35.63 31.60 21.82
CA SER A 37 37.02 31.28 21.47
C SER A 37 37.96 32.39 21.89
N ASN A 38 39.25 32.15 21.82
CA ASN A 38 40.28 33.18 22.03
C ASN A 38 40.27 34.28 20.95
N ASP A 39 39.74 33.97 19.77
CA ASP A 39 39.56 34.90 18.68
C ASP A 39 38.11 35.37 18.61
N SER A 40 37.93 36.69 18.42
CA SER A 40 36.60 37.30 18.26
C SER A 40 35.89 36.83 17.00
N ILE A 41 36.62 36.60 15.89
CA ILE A 41 36.07 36.14 14.59
C ILE A 41 35.52 34.70 14.78
N GLU A 42 36.29 33.84 15.45
CA GLU A 42 35.83 32.47 15.77
C GLU A 42 34.61 32.49 16.71
N THR A 43 34.56 33.43 17.67
CA THR A 43 33.41 33.57 18.57
C THR A 43 32.16 34.01 17.80
N ASP A 44 32.29 34.94 16.84
CA ASP A 44 31.18 35.34 15.99
C ASP A 44 30.69 34.20 15.10
N LEU A 45 31.59 33.38 14.56
CA LEU A 45 31.27 32.17 13.81
C LEU A 45 30.50 31.17 14.69
N ILE A 46 30.98 30.89 15.91
CA ILE A 46 30.31 30.03 16.89
C ILE A 46 28.86 30.51 17.12
N ASN A 47 28.68 31.82 17.34
CA ASN A 47 27.36 32.40 17.54
C ASN A 47 26.48 32.32 16.29
N SER A 48 27.03 32.45 15.09
CA SER A 48 26.32 32.34 13.83
C SER A 48 25.80 30.92 13.55
N ILE A 49 26.53 29.89 13.98
CA ILE A 49 26.13 28.49 13.87
C ILE A 49 24.94 28.20 14.79
N GLY A 50 24.93 28.80 15.97
CA GLY A 50 23.87 28.67 16.96
C GLY A 50 23.99 27.40 17.81
N TYR A 51 23.66 27.52 19.08
CA TYR A 51 23.61 26.46 20.08
C TYR A 51 22.55 26.78 21.12
N SER A 52 22.09 25.75 21.89
CA SER A 52 21.14 25.96 23.00
C SER A 52 21.83 26.72 24.13
N LYS A 53 21.12 27.70 24.73
CA LYS A 53 21.71 28.60 25.71
C LYS A 53 21.26 28.34 27.15
N ALA A 54 20.15 27.63 27.36
CA ALA A 54 19.55 27.42 28.69
C ALA A 54 19.42 25.92 29.00
N PHE A 55 19.81 25.50 30.18
CA PHE A 55 19.88 24.09 30.58
C PHE A 55 19.45 23.90 32.05
N GLU A 56 18.79 22.77 32.32
CA GLU A 56 18.34 22.41 33.67
C GLU A 56 19.49 21.97 34.59
N ASN A 57 20.60 21.43 34.01
CA ASN A 57 21.74 20.94 34.79
C ASN A 57 23.03 20.99 33.97
N PHE A 58 24.15 20.82 34.68
CA PHE A 58 25.49 20.91 34.09
C PHE A 58 25.80 19.75 33.09
N GLU A 59 25.25 18.57 33.33
CA GLU A 59 25.43 17.42 32.44
C GLU A 59 24.79 17.68 31.07
N ALA A 60 23.58 18.22 31.03
CA ALA A 60 22.90 18.59 29.77
C ALA A 60 23.68 19.67 29.01
N LEU A 61 24.25 20.65 29.76
CA LEU A 61 25.12 21.69 29.18
C LEU A 61 26.42 21.11 28.61
N GLN A 62 27.10 20.21 29.31
CA GLN A 62 28.28 19.52 28.79
C GLN A 62 27.98 18.71 27.53
N ASN A 63 26.83 18.02 27.49
CA ASN A 63 26.39 17.27 26.32
C ASN A 63 26.19 18.21 25.12
N GLU A 64 25.57 19.38 25.32
CA GLU A 64 25.43 20.39 24.25
C GLU A 64 26.78 20.83 23.69
N VAL A 65 27.75 21.16 24.55
CA VAL A 65 29.09 21.57 24.11
C VAL A 65 29.79 20.45 23.34
N THR A 66 29.58 19.21 23.75
CA THR A 66 30.11 18.03 23.03
C THR A 66 29.46 17.86 21.65
N LEU A 67 28.13 17.97 21.58
CA LEU A 67 27.39 17.93 20.32
C LEU A 67 27.77 19.08 19.39
N PHE A 68 27.97 20.28 19.96
CA PHE A 68 28.43 21.44 19.18
C PHE A 68 29.85 21.24 18.63
N LYS A 69 30.75 20.64 19.40
CA LYS A 69 32.08 20.24 18.92
C LYS A 69 31.96 19.25 17.76
N GLU A 70 31.10 18.24 17.85
CA GLU A 70 30.85 17.30 16.74
C GLU A 70 30.32 18.00 15.50
N LEU A 71 29.41 18.98 15.67
CA LEU A 71 28.91 19.80 14.58
C LEU A 71 30.03 20.61 13.90
N LEU A 72 30.97 21.17 14.67
CA LEU A 72 32.14 21.84 14.14
C LEU A 72 33.06 20.89 13.36
N HIS A 73 33.28 19.68 13.86
CA HIS A 73 34.03 18.65 13.13
C HIS A 73 33.39 18.35 11.77
N ARG A 74 32.05 18.22 11.71
CA ARG A 74 31.33 18.00 10.45
C ARG A 74 31.46 19.18 9.48
N ARG A 75 31.67 20.39 9.99
CA ARG A 75 31.90 21.61 9.18
C ARG A 75 33.35 21.85 8.80
N GLY A 76 34.24 20.89 9.10
CA GLY A 76 35.66 20.93 8.72
C GLY A 76 36.60 21.42 9.81
N TYR A 77 36.13 21.83 10.99
CA TYR A 77 36.98 22.22 12.13
C TYR A 77 37.38 21.00 12.97
N ILE A 78 38.09 20.05 12.35
CA ILE A 78 38.39 18.76 12.99
C ILE A 78 39.37 18.84 14.15
N GLU A 79 40.12 19.95 14.25
CA GLU A 79 41.08 20.20 15.31
C GLU A 79 40.46 20.88 16.54
N THR A 80 39.12 21.11 16.55
CA THR A 80 38.41 21.78 17.63
C THR A 80 38.60 21.08 18.97
N GLN A 81 39.03 21.83 19.97
CA GLN A 81 39.24 21.36 21.34
C GLN A 81 38.43 22.22 22.32
N ILE A 82 37.89 21.57 23.33
CA ILE A 82 37.32 22.24 24.51
C ILE A 82 38.50 22.49 25.46
N LEU A 83 38.76 23.76 25.73
CA LEU A 83 39.90 24.16 26.55
C LEU A 83 39.52 24.12 28.05
N GLU A 84 38.47 24.84 28.43
CA GLU A 84 38.02 24.91 29.81
C GLU A 84 36.54 25.30 29.94
N PHE A 85 36.00 25.08 31.13
CA PHE A 85 34.68 25.58 31.55
C PHE A 85 34.87 26.51 32.74
N THR A 86 34.51 27.79 32.57
CA THR A 86 34.49 28.79 33.66
C THR A 86 33.07 28.92 34.22
N GLN A 87 32.90 28.72 35.51
CA GLN A 87 31.61 28.74 36.17
C GLN A 87 31.43 30.04 36.97
N THR A 88 30.49 30.89 36.53
CA THR A 88 30.03 32.08 37.25
C THR A 88 28.50 32.02 37.28
N LEU A 89 27.97 31.21 38.20
CA LEU A 89 26.54 30.90 38.27
C LEU A 89 25.65 32.14 38.17
N PRO A 90 24.60 32.11 37.34
CA PRO A 90 24.12 31.01 36.55
C PRO A 90 24.80 30.81 35.16
N LEU A 91 25.78 31.65 34.82
CA LEU A 91 26.48 31.62 33.52
C LEU A 91 27.67 30.65 33.56
N ILE A 92 27.70 29.74 32.61
CA ILE A 92 28.83 28.85 32.35
C ILE A 92 29.41 29.19 30.98
N VAL A 93 30.70 29.50 30.95
CA VAL A 93 31.41 29.83 29.73
C VAL A 93 32.25 28.62 29.34
N ALA A 94 32.01 28.06 28.14
CA ALA A 94 32.84 27.04 27.53
C ALA A 94 33.79 27.70 26.55
N GLN A 95 35.10 27.53 26.74
CA GLN A 95 36.11 28.05 25.86
C GLN A 95 36.56 26.99 24.88
N LEU A 96 36.44 27.25 23.57
CA LEU A 96 36.85 26.37 22.48
C LEU A 96 38.00 27.00 21.69
N SER A 97 38.83 26.15 21.10
CA SER A 97 39.76 26.51 20.03
C SER A 97 39.31 25.77 18.78
N LEU A 98 39.01 26.48 17.70
CA LEU A 98 38.49 25.87 16.49
C LEU A 98 39.55 25.16 15.65
N GLY A 99 40.73 25.75 15.57
CA GLY A 99 41.79 25.27 14.70
C GLY A 99 41.54 25.58 13.22
N THR A 100 42.27 24.87 12.37
CA THR A 100 42.18 25.08 10.90
C THR A 100 40.87 24.53 10.34
N LYS A 101 40.19 25.30 9.46
CA LYS A 101 39.06 24.82 8.68
C LYS A 101 39.56 24.06 7.45
N TYR A 102 39.14 22.82 7.32
CA TYR A 102 39.39 22.02 6.13
C TYR A 102 38.12 21.89 5.30
N ASP A 103 38.19 22.12 3.99
CA ASP A 103 37.03 22.08 3.10
C ASP A 103 36.83 20.70 2.47
N SER A 104 37.92 19.98 2.19
CA SER A 104 37.88 18.68 1.51
C SER A 104 38.88 17.67 2.06
N ILE A 105 38.63 16.39 1.76
CA ILE A 105 39.52 15.28 2.12
C ILE A 105 39.72 14.34 0.93
N GLN A 106 40.98 13.91 0.72
CA GLN A 106 41.33 12.88 -0.23
C GLN A 106 41.35 11.52 0.49
N LEU A 107 40.51 10.61 0.04
CA LEU A 107 40.40 9.24 0.55
C LEU A 107 41.25 8.32 -0.33
N TYR A 108 42.29 7.74 0.21
CA TYR A 108 43.19 6.78 -0.46
C TYR A 108 42.75 5.37 -0.13
N ALA A 109 42.60 4.50 -1.12
CA ALA A 109 42.36 3.06 -0.98
C ALA A 109 42.82 2.33 -2.25
N ASP A 110 42.87 1.00 -2.20
CA ASP A 110 43.09 0.20 -3.39
C ASP A 110 41.96 0.39 -4.40
N LYS A 111 42.29 0.34 -5.69
CA LYS A 111 41.31 0.50 -6.78
C LYS A 111 40.10 -0.46 -6.64
N ALA A 112 40.36 -1.68 -6.23
CA ALA A 112 39.32 -2.68 -5.99
C ALA A 112 38.31 -2.27 -4.90
N ILE A 113 38.71 -1.48 -3.90
CA ILE A 113 37.82 -0.95 -2.86
C ILE A 113 36.86 0.09 -3.48
N PHE A 114 37.37 0.99 -4.30
CA PHE A 114 36.54 1.99 -4.98
C PHE A 114 35.57 1.37 -5.98
N GLU A 115 36.01 0.36 -6.74
CA GLU A 115 35.13 -0.41 -7.61
C GLU A 115 34.05 -1.17 -6.81
N PHE A 116 34.43 -1.77 -5.68
CA PHE A 116 33.49 -2.45 -4.78
C PHE A 116 32.46 -1.51 -4.15
N LEU A 117 32.85 -0.26 -3.86
CA LEU A 117 31.99 0.79 -3.35
C LEU A 117 31.25 1.57 -4.47
N GLU A 118 31.42 1.17 -5.73
CA GLU A 118 30.76 1.75 -6.91
C GLU A 118 31.04 3.24 -7.12
N LEU A 119 32.22 3.70 -6.68
CA LEU A 119 32.64 5.09 -6.86
C LEU A 119 33.10 5.37 -8.28
N GLN A 120 32.60 6.47 -8.82
CA GLN A 120 33.05 7.08 -10.07
C GLN A 120 34.03 8.22 -9.75
N ASP A 121 34.74 8.72 -10.75
CA ASP A 121 35.68 9.87 -10.63
C ASP A 121 36.88 9.63 -9.69
N VAL A 122 37.31 8.38 -9.54
CA VAL A 122 38.55 8.04 -8.82
C VAL A 122 39.75 8.55 -9.60
N LYS A 123 40.57 9.39 -8.96
CA LYS A 123 41.82 9.96 -9.52
C LYS A 123 43.02 9.11 -9.08
N ILE A 124 44.11 9.25 -9.81
CA ILE A 124 45.39 8.55 -9.49
C ILE A 124 46.50 9.58 -9.33
N GLN A 125 47.19 9.52 -8.22
CA GLN A 125 48.39 10.33 -7.96
C GLN A 125 49.52 9.41 -7.46
N ASN A 126 50.69 9.50 -8.07
CA ASN A 126 51.83 8.67 -7.72
C ASN A 126 51.52 7.17 -7.62
N SER A 127 50.74 6.65 -8.60
CA SER A 127 50.26 5.26 -8.65
C SER A 127 49.27 4.87 -7.54
N SER A 128 48.84 5.79 -6.70
CA SER A 128 47.85 5.58 -5.64
C SER A 128 46.48 6.17 -6.02
N PRO A 129 45.43 5.35 -6.11
CA PRO A 129 44.07 5.84 -6.36
C PRO A 129 43.55 6.63 -5.16
N TYR A 130 42.81 7.72 -5.42
CA TYR A 130 42.14 8.49 -4.39
C TYR A 130 40.83 9.06 -4.90
N TYR A 131 39.90 9.32 -3.97
CA TYR A 131 38.63 10.00 -4.19
C TYR A 131 38.56 11.26 -3.33
N THR A 132 38.18 12.39 -3.89
CA THR A 132 38.06 13.65 -3.15
C THR A 132 36.61 13.90 -2.80
N VAL A 133 36.35 14.24 -1.54
CA VAL A 133 35.02 14.57 -1.03
C VAL A 133 35.10 15.80 -0.12
N ASP A 134 34.04 16.61 -0.12
CA ASP A 134 33.90 17.73 0.81
C ASP A 134 33.67 17.18 2.23
N ILE A 135 34.28 17.81 3.23
CA ILE A 135 34.21 17.35 4.63
C ILE A 135 32.75 17.31 5.12
N GLU A 136 31.93 18.29 4.74
CA GLU A 136 30.51 18.31 5.12
C GLU A 136 29.71 17.11 4.58
N SER A 137 30.13 16.54 3.45
CA SER A 137 29.51 15.36 2.81
C SER A 137 30.12 14.04 3.23
N LEU A 138 31.23 14.06 3.95
CA LEU A 138 32.03 12.86 4.27
C LEU A 138 31.24 11.83 5.09
N GLU A 139 30.56 12.26 6.14
CA GLU A 139 29.75 11.37 7.00
C GLU A 139 28.62 10.71 6.22
N THR A 140 27.94 11.46 5.37
CA THR A 140 26.88 10.97 4.49
C THR A 140 27.44 9.92 3.51
N LEU A 141 28.62 10.18 2.94
CA LEU A 141 29.30 9.25 2.05
C LEU A 141 29.70 7.95 2.76
N LEU A 142 30.33 8.02 3.94
CA LEU A 142 30.70 6.83 4.72
C LEU A 142 29.48 6.02 5.17
N THR A 143 28.40 6.70 5.51
CA THR A 143 27.10 6.08 5.83
C THR A 143 26.53 5.35 4.62
N SER A 144 26.53 5.98 3.45
CA SER A 144 26.04 5.35 2.21
C SER A 144 26.87 4.11 1.84
N PHE A 145 28.18 4.13 2.06
CA PHE A 145 29.03 2.96 1.85
C PHE A 145 28.70 1.82 2.83
N THR A 146 28.46 2.15 4.09
CA THR A 146 28.05 1.15 5.09
C THR A 146 26.70 0.53 4.72
N GLU A 147 25.77 1.32 4.24
CA GLU A 147 24.49 0.83 3.73
C GLU A 147 24.68 -0.07 2.50
N LEU A 148 25.51 0.35 1.54
CA LEU A 148 25.84 -0.46 0.36
C LEU A 148 26.44 -1.80 0.75
N LEU A 149 27.36 -1.83 1.71
CA LEU A 149 27.95 -3.08 2.21
C LEU A 149 26.90 -3.99 2.86
N THR A 150 25.93 -3.41 3.56
CA THR A 150 24.81 -4.17 4.14
C THR A 150 23.94 -4.80 3.06
N THR A 151 23.64 -4.10 1.98
CA THR A 151 22.90 -4.66 0.84
C THR A 151 23.69 -5.75 0.10
N LYS A 152 25.02 -5.62 0.09
CA LYS A 152 25.95 -6.66 -0.43
C LYS A 152 26.19 -7.82 0.55
N SER A 153 25.38 -7.94 1.61
CA SER A 153 25.39 -9.03 2.61
C SER A 153 26.53 -8.98 3.64
N TYR A 154 27.08 -7.82 3.88
CA TYR A 154 28.08 -7.58 4.91
C TYR A 154 27.53 -6.73 6.07
N PRO A 155 26.55 -7.22 6.88
CA PRO A 155 25.89 -6.41 7.92
C PRO A 155 26.81 -6.00 9.07
N PHE A 156 27.99 -6.60 9.18
CA PHE A 156 29.01 -6.30 10.19
C PHE A 156 30.25 -5.62 9.62
N ALA A 157 30.13 -5.11 8.39
CA ALA A 157 31.20 -4.32 7.81
C ALA A 157 31.39 -3.03 8.60
N SER A 158 32.62 -2.59 8.70
CA SER A 158 33.01 -1.31 9.26
C SER A 158 33.84 -0.53 8.26
N ILE A 159 33.55 0.78 8.18
CA ILE A 159 34.31 1.72 7.34
C ILE A 159 34.80 2.82 8.23
N TYR A 160 36.07 3.12 8.14
CA TYR A 160 36.70 4.16 8.92
C TYR A 160 37.91 4.73 8.22
N LEU A 161 38.37 5.89 8.69
CA LEU A 161 39.52 6.59 8.17
C LEU A 161 40.75 6.35 9.08
N LYS A 162 41.88 6.09 8.48
CA LYS A 162 43.18 6.02 9.16
C LYS A 162 44.15 7.05 8.62
N ASN A 163 45.12 7.46 9.43
CA ASN A 163 46.24 8.32 9.05
C ASN A 163 45.75 9.66 8.47
N ILE A 164 44.77 10.30 9.13
CA ILE A 164 44.28 11.63 8.73
C ILE A 164 45.40 12.62 8.92
N ARG A 165 45.80 13.34 7.84
CA ARG A 165 46.86 14.35 7.84
C ARG A 165 46.53 15.49 6.91
N PRO A 166 46.95 16.72 7.21
CA PRO A 166 46.81 17.83 6.26
C PRO A 166 47.72 17.65 5.05
N ILE A 167 47.22 18.00 3.88
CA ILE A 167 48.00 18.20 2.66
C ILE A 167 48.40 19.67 2.58
N ASN A 168 47.45 20.56 2.87
CA ASN A 168 47.59 22.02 2.91
C ASN A 168 46.55 22.59 3.92
N ASN A 169 46.41 23.91 3.98
CA ASN A 169 45.53 24.60 4.95
C ASN A 169 44.01 24.38 4.70
N SER A 170 43.61 23.77 3.58
CA SER A 170 42.20 23.54 3.27
C SER A 170 41.87 22.07 2.96
N MET A 171 42.90 21.20 2.85
CA MET A 171 42.71 19.84 2.37
C MET A 171 43.39 18.82 3.24
N LEU A 172 42.68 17.76 3.57
CA LEU A 172 43.18 16.59 4.27
C LEU A 172 43.44 15.40 3.34
N LYS A 173 44.18 14.44 3.80
CA LYS A 173 44.25 13.08 3.25
C LYS A 173 44.01 12.05 4.34
N ALA A 174 43.40 10.92 3.98
CA ALA A 174 43.24 9.77 4.85
C ALA A 174 43.23 8.46 4.06
N ASN A 175 43.56 7.37 4.72
CA ASN A 175 43.36 6.04 4.18
C ASN A 175 41.94 5.56 4.51
N LEU A 176 41.14 5.23 3.49
CA LEU A 176 39.84 4.60 3.64
C LEU A 176 40.04 3.11 3.90
N VAL A 177 39.62 2.62 5.05
CA VAL A 177 39.68 1.22 5.44
C VAL A 177 38.31 0.60 5.46
N VAL A 178 38.13 -0.49 4.73
CA VAL A 178 36.90 -1.27 4.65
C VAL A 178 37.17 -2.67 5.20
N GLU A 179 36.51 -2.99 6.30
CA GLU A 179 36.53 -4.32 6.90
C GLU A 179 35.18 -5.01 6.68
N THR A 180 35.08 -5.91 5.69
CA THR A 180 33.82 -6.54 5.29
C THR A 180 33.35 -7.64 6.24
N LYS A 181 34.29 -8.28 7.01
CA LYS A 181 33.99 -9.49 7.78
C LYS A 181 33.32 -10.58 6.92
N LYS A 182 32.59 -11.53 7.55
CA LYS A 182 31.98 -12.67 6.85
C LYS A 182 30.64 -12.24 6.21
N ALA A 183 30.49 -12.50 4.91
CA ALA A 183 29.22 -12.32 4.23
C ALA A 183 28.14 -13.24 4.84
N ARG A 184 26.91 -12.73 4.96
CA ARG A 184 25.79 -13.43 5.57
C ARG A 184 24.76 -13.85 4.52
N LYS A 185 24.18 -15.04 4.72
CA LYS A 185 23.03 -15.53 3.97
C LYS A 185 21.87 -15.76 4.93
N LEU A 186 20.65 -15.57 4.47
CA LEU A 186 19.44 -15.88 5.23
C LEU A 186 19.27 -17.40 5.35
N GLN A 187 19.43 -17.98 6.54
CA GLN A 187 19.24 -19.43 6.75
C GLN A 187 17.80 -19.81 7.04
N SER A 188 17.10 -19.05 7.88
CA SER A 188 15.72 -19.37 8.22
C SER A 188 14.87 -18.13 8.44
N VAL A 189 13.55 -18.30 8.23
CA VAL A 189 12.52 -17.31 8.56
C VAL A 189 11.58 -17.97 9.57
N GLU A 190 11.46 -17.35 10.74
CA GLU A 190 10.60 -17.77 11.83
C GLU A 190 9.41 -16.84 11.95
N ILE A 191 8.20 -17.43 12.06
CA ILE A 191 6.96 -16.68 12.23
C ILE A 191 6.57 -16.76 13.70
N LYS A 192 6.32 -15.62 14.33
CA LYS A 192 5.87 -15.47 15.71
C LYS A 192 4.46 -14.90 15.76
N GLY A 193 3.65 -15.41 16.69
CA GLY A 193 2.26 -14.99 16.92
C GLY A 193 1.25 -15.75 16.08
N TYR A 194 1.49 -15.97 14.79
CA TYR A 194 0.61 -16.75 13.91
C TYR A 194 1.35 -17.98 13.35
N GLU A 195 1.48 -19.03 14.15
CA GLU A 195 2.27 -20.23 13.82
C GLU A 195 1.78 -20.98 12.58
N LYS A 196 0.45 -20.99 12.35
CA LYS A 196 -0.19 -21.65 11.19
C LYS A 196 -0.20 -20.80 9.92
N PHE A 197 0.53 -19.67 9.89
CA PHE A 197 0.64 -18.84 8.68
C PHE A 197 1.23 -19.64 7.52
N PRO A 198 0.63 -19.59 6.31
CA PRO A 198 1.08 -20.39 5.16
C PRO A 198 2.46 -19.92 4.69
N ARG A 199 3.46 -20.77 4.88
CA ARG A 199 4.88 -20.44 4.55
C ARG A 199 5.13 -20.17 3.08
N SER A 200 4.25 -20.65 2.19
CA SER A 200 4.29 -20.34 0.77
C SER A 200 4.17 -18.85 0.47
N PHE A 201 3.43 -18.09 1.31
CA PHE A 201 3.34 -16.64 1.19
C PHE A 201 4.67 -15.96 1.50
N VAL A 202 5.42 -16.41 2.49
CA VAL A 202 6.77 -15.88 2.78
C VAL A 202 7.68 -16.06 1.57
N LYS A 203 7.65 -17.26 0.97
CA LYS A 203 8.55 -17.61 -0.13
C LYS A 203 8.16 -16.97 -1.46
N HIS A 204 6.87 -16.98 -1.81
CA HIS A 204 6.39 -16.63 -3.15
C HIS A 204 5.70 -15.27 -3.22
N PHE A 205 4.94 -14.88 -2.18
CA PHE A 205 4.31 -13.58 -2.11
C PHE A 205 5.32 -12.51 -1.71
N LEU A 206 6.01 -12.67 -0.58
CA LEU A 206 7.02 -11.72 -0.13
C LEU A 206 8.35 -11.84 -0.89
N GLY A 207 8.61 -12.98 -1.54
CA GLY A 207 9.89 -13.25 -2.21
C GLY A 207 11.07 -13.34 -1.22
N ILE A 208 10.82 -13.72 0.05
CA ILE A 208 11.86 -13.94 1.06
C ILE A 208 12.26 -15.42 1.01
N LYS A 209 13.44 -15.67 0.48
CA LYS A 209 13.96 -17.04 0.24
C LYS A 209 15.16 -17.32 1.15
N THR A 210 15.25 -18.54 1.66
CA THR A 210 16.44 -19.02 2.38
C THR A 210 17.61 -19.23 1.41
N ASN A 211 18.83 -19.22 1.94
CA ASN A 211 20.10 -19.35 1.22
C ASN A 211 20.40 -18.21 0.22
N THR A 212 19.62 -17.12 0.26
CA THR A 212 19.92 -15.89 -0.50
C THR A 212 20.84 -14.96 0.31
N PRO A 213 21.56 -14.06 -0.37
CA PRO A 213 22.28 -12.97 0.29
C PRO A 213 21.37 -12.23 1.29
N PHE A 214 21.91 -11.92 2.47
CA PHE A 214 21.16 -11.26 3.52
C PHE A 214 21.15 -9.75 3.29
N ASP A 215 19.95 -9.17 3.27
CA ASP A 215 19.70 -7.72 3.24
C ASP A 215 18.49 -7.42 4.12
N LEU A 216 18.71 -6.79 5.26
CA LEU A 216 17.64 -6.49 6.22
C LEU A 216 16.64 -5.47 5.69
N LYS A 217 17.13 -4.39 5.03
CA LYS A 217 16.26 -3.35 4.47
C LYS A 217 15.31 -3.93 3.41
N ALA A 218 15.86 -4.76 2.51
CA ALA A 218 15.06 -5.45 1.51
C ALA A 218 14.03 -6.42 2.13
N ILE A 219 14.40 -7.14 3.19
CA ILE A 219 13.47 -8.03 3.91
C ILE A 219 12.37 -7.23 4.60
N GLN A 220 12.68 -6.12 5.27
CA GLN A 220 11.72 -5.25 5.92
C GLN A 220 10.73 -4.65 4.90
N SER A 221 11.23 -4.07 3.80
CA SER A 221 10.39 -3.54 2.72
C SER A 221 9.48 -4.62 2.10
N LYS A 222 9.99 -5.83 1.86
CA LYS A 222 9.17 -6.95 1.39
C LYS A 222 8.12 -7.37 2.41
N SER A 223 8.43 -7.31 3.70
CA SER A 223 7.49 -7.69 4.77
C SER A 223 6.31 -6.73 4.90
N GLU A 224 6.41 -5.47 4.46
CA GLU A 224 5.30 -4.52 4.41
C GLU A 224 4.12 -5.01 3.55
N ALA A 225 4.40 -5.86 2.55
CA ALA A 225 3.35 -6.48 1.75
C ALA A 225 2.46 -7.46 2.55
N LEU A 226 2.85 -7.86 3.78
CA LEU A 226 2.00 -8.65 4.68
C LEU A 226 0.71 -7.92 5.06
N ASP A 227 0.73 -6.60 5.14
CA ASP A 227 -0.44 -5.78 5.44
C ASP A 227 -1.47 -5.74 4.28
N GLN A 228 -1.11 -6.27 3.11
CA GLN A 228 -2.02 -6.48 1.98
C GLN A 228 -2.76 -7.83 2.06
N ILE A 229 -2.40 -8.68 3.02
CA ILE A 229 -2.98 -10.01 3.20
C ILE A 229 -4.16 -9.92 4.15
N ARG A 230 -5.36 -10.32 3.72
CA ARG A 230 -6.61 -10.17 4.48
C ARG A 230 -6.67 -10.93 5.81
N PHE A 231 -5.91 -12.02 5.96
CA PHE A 231 -5.95 -12.91 7.12
C PHE A 231 -4.80 -12.72 8.10
N SER A 232 -3.94 -11.74 7.86
CA SER A 232 -2.80 -11.46 8.74
C SER A 232 -2.45 -9.98 8.77
N LYS A 233 -1.85 -9.55 9.89
CA LYS A 233 -1.31 -8.22 10.09
C LYS A 233 0.09 -8.33 10.67
N GLN A 234 0.98 -7.48 10.21
CA GLN A 234 2.31 -7.34 10.79
C GLN A 234 2.22 -6.51 12.08
N LEU A 235 2.73 -7.06 13.21
CA LEU A 235 2.71 -6.38 14.50
C LEU A 235 3.87 -5.38 14.66
N ARG A 236 5.03 -5.72 14.09
CA ARG A 236 6.24 -4.89 14.10
C ARG A 236 7.16 -5.29 12.95
N SER A 237 8.09 -4.44 12.62
CA SER A 237 9.08 -4.70 11.57
C SER A 237 9.85 -6.00 11.80
N ALA A 238 10.29 -6.62 10.70
CA ALA A 238 11.10 -7.83 10.75
C ALA A 238 12.39 -7.60 11.55
N GLU A 239 12.70 -8.53 12.45
CA GLU A 239 13.91 -8.53 13.26
C GLU A 239 14.86 -9.65 12.84
N VAL A 240 16.15 -9.49 13.11
CA VAL A 240 17.15 -10.48 12.77
C VAL A 240 17.95 -10.91 13.99
N LEU A 241 18.17 -12.20 14.09
CA LEU A 241 19.10 -12.78 15.04
C LEU A 241 20.31 -13.32 14.29
N PHE A 242 21.49 -12.79 14.61
CA PHE A 242 22.76 -13.32 14.17
C PHE A 242 23.38 -14.19 15.26
N THR A 243 23.73 -15.39 14.90
CA THR A 243 24.65 -16.22 15.69
C THR A 243 26.00 -16.32 14.96
N GLN A 244 26.96 -17.07 15.51
CA GLN A 244 28.27 -17.23 14.89
C GLN A 244 28.17 -17.64 13.40
N ASP A 245 27.26 -18.58 13.07
CA ASP A 245 27.14 -19.14 11.72
C ASP A 245 25.75 -19.03 11.10
N THR A 246 24.73 -18.57 11.84
CA THR A 246 23.37 -18.49 11.33
C THR A 246 22.82 -17.06 11.32
N THR A 247 21.95 -16.79 10.37
CA THR A 247 21.17 -15.56 10.26
C THR A 247 19.70 -15.96 10.19
N ARG A 248 18.91 -15.61 11.19
CA ARG A 248 17.49 -15.92 11.30
C ARG A 248 16.68 -14.63 11.30
N VAL A 249 15.64 -14.59 10.51
CA VAL A 249 14.69 -13.47 10.48
C VAL A 249 13.41 -13.88 11.21
N TYR A 250 12.91 -13.01 12.05
CA TYR A 250 11.64 -13.15 12.76
C TYR A 250 10.62 -12.21 12.14
N LEU A 251 9.48 -12.78 11.70
CA LEU A 251 8.31 -12.06 11.26
C LEU A 251 7.26 -12.17 12.36
N TYR A 252 6.77 -11.05 12.84
CA TYR A 252 5.76 -10.99 13.92
C TYR A 252 4.40 -10.72 13.34
N LEU A 253 3.55 -11.73 13.32
CA LEU A 253 2.24 -11.71 12.66
C LEU A 253 1.12 -11.99 13.65
N GLU A 254 -0.01 -11.31 13.44
CA GLU A 254 -1.28 -11.60 14.09
C GLU A 254 -2.25 -12.16 13.07
N LYS A 255 -3.04 -13.15 13.49
CA LYS A 255 -4.14 -13.68 12.68
C LYS A 255 -5.33 -12.74 12.76
N LEU A 256 -5.82 -12.26 11.62
CA LEU A 256 -7.04 -11.47 11.53
C LEU A 256 -8.26 -12.36 11.30
N LYS A 257 -9.42 -11.88 11.76
CA LYS A 257 -10.72 -12.46 11.41
C LYS A 257 -11.05 -12.04 9.98
N SER A 258 -10.92 -12.96 9.03
CA SER A 258 -11.07 -12.70 7.60
C SER A 258 -12.32 -13.29 6.96
N ASN A 259 -13.12 -14.04 7.74
CA ASN A 259 -14.37 -14.60 7.27
C ASN A 259 -15.51 -13.61 7.46
N ARG A 260 -16.42 -13.58 6.50
CA ARG A 260 -17.62 -12.77 6.55
C ARG A 260 -18.82 -13.51 6.08
N PHE A 261 -19.91 -13.16 6.72
CA PHE A 261 -21.25 -13.56 6.34
C PHE A 261 -22.16 -12.35 6.51
N ASP A 262 -22.85 -12.00 5.44
CA ASP A 262 -23.90 -10.98 5.42
C ASP A 262 -25.02 -11.46 4.50
N GLY A 263 -26.27 -11.33 4.93
CA GLY A 263 -27.36 -11.76 4.10
C GLY A 263 -28.72 -11.74 4.80
N PHE A 264 -29.70 -11.64 3.97
CA PHE A 264 -31.12 -11.79 4.31
C PHE A 264 -31.79 -12.64 3.22
N LEU A 265 -32.44 -13.74 3.63
CA LEU A 265 -33.20 -14.60 2.73
C LEU A 265 -34.64 -14.73 3.24
N GLY A 266 -35.58 -14.26 2.46
CA GLY A 266 -37.00 -14.55 2.60
C GLY A 266 -37.37 -15.82 1.85
N PHE A 267 -38.26 -16.59 2.42
CA PHE A 267 -38.80 -17.81 1.83
C PHE A 267 -40.24 -17.54 1.44
N GLY A 268 -40.58 -17.74 0.19
CA GLY A 268 -41.94 -17.67 -0.36
C GLY A 268 -42.25 -18.90 -1.20
N SER A 269 -43.47 -19.06 -1.61
CA SER A 269 -43.85 -20.01 -2.62
C SER A 269 -44.39 -19.22 -3.82
N ASP A 270 -43.91 -19.53 -5.02
CA ASP A 270 -44.43 -19.03 -6.26
C ASP A 270 -45.89 -19.49 -6.37
N GLU A 271 -46.85 -18.56 -6.49
CA GLU A 271 -48.27 -18.87 -6.52
C GLU A 271 -48.69 -19.67 -7.76
N ALA A 272 -47.95 -19.56 -8.86
CA ALA A 272 -48.28 -20.22 -10.12
C ALA A 272 -47.69 -21.64 -10.19
N THR A 273 -46.48 -21.86 -9.69
CA THR A 273 -45.76 -23.14 -9.80
C THR A 273 -45.69 -23.93 -8.50
N GLY A 274 -46.02 -23.32 -7.35
CA GLY A 274 -45.84 -23.90 -6.02
C GLY A 274 -44.40 -24.17 -5.61
N SER A 275 -43.44 -23.69 -6.42
CA SER A 275 -42.03 -23.86 -6.15
C SER A 275 -41.54 -22.92 -5.04
N LEU A 276 -40.56 -23.35 -4.25
CA LEU A 276 -39.93 -22.52 -3.22
C LEU A 276 -39.15 -21.37 -3.88
N GLU A 277 -39.53 -20.15 -3.53
CA GLU A 277 -38.79 -18.94 -3.92
C GLU A 277 -37.92 -18.45 -2.77
N LEU A 278 -36.67 -18.12 -3.10
CA LEU A 278 -35.71 -17.48 -2.22
C LEU A 278 -35.50 -16.05 -2.71
N ASN A 279 -35.97 -15.07 -1.93
CA ASN A 279 -35.79 -13.65 -2.23
C ASN A 279 -34.87 -13.01 -1.20
N GLY A 280 -34.00 -12.10 -1.66
CA GLY A 280 -33.02 -11.44 -0.83
C GLY A 280 -31.58 -11.60 -1.33
N TYR A 281 -30.64 -11.56 -0.41
CA TYR A 281 -29.23 -11.69 -0.76
C TYR A 281 -28.44 -12.46 0.30
N LEU A 282 -27.34 -13.04 -0.13
CA LEU A 282 -26.35 -13.74 0.70
C LEU A 282 -24.95 -13.44 0.19
N ASN A 283 -24.08 -12.90 1.05
CA ASN A 283 -22.67 -12.70 0.79
C ASN A 283 -21.85 -13.49 1.80
N LEU A 284 -21.10 -14.47 1.32
CA LEU A 284 -20.19 -15.27 2.13
C LEU A 284 -18.78 -15.12 1.60
N SER A 285 -17.84 -14.80 2.48
CA SER A 285 -16.41 -14.78 2.16
C SER A 285 -15.65 -15.54 3.23
N LEU A 286 -14.99 -16.61 2.85
CA LEU A 286 -14.16 -17.45 3.70
C LEU A 286 -12.72 -17.36 3.23
N VAL A 287 -11.79 -16.97 4.11
CA VAL A 287 -10.39 -16.76 3.74
C VAL A 287 -9.47 -17.45 4.73
N ASN A 288 -8.58 -18.28 4.21
CA ASN A 288 -7.52 -18.98 4.95
C ASN A 288 -8.02 -19.85 6.12
N ASN A 289 -9.16 -20.51 5.96
CA ASN A 289 -9.70 -21.43 6.95
C ASN A 289 -8.88 -22.73 7.06
N LEU A 290 -8.33 -23.18 5.93
CA LEU A 290 -7.48 -24.37 5.84
C LEU A 290 -5.99 -24.05 6.08
N ASN A 291 -5.63 -22.79 6.30
CA ASN A 291 -4.26 -22.27 6.47
C ASN A 291 -3.34 -22.47 5.25
N PHE A 292 -3.91 -22.44 4.03
CA PHE A 292 -3.18 -22.44 2.75
C PHE A 292 -3.22 -21.09 2.05
N GLY A 293 -3.99 -20.13 2.59
CA GLY A 293 -4.24 -18.82 1.98
C GLY A 293 -5.35 -18.87 0.93
N GLU A 294 -6.14 -19.92 0.91
CA GLU A 294 -7.31 -20.09 0.05
C GLU A 294 -8.39 -19.06 0.35
N SER A 295 -9.21 -18.76 -0.66
CA SER A 295 -10.41 -17.95 -0.49
C SER A 295 -11.59 -18.55 -1.24
N PHE A 296 -12.75 -18.55 -0.59
CA PHE A 296 -14.03 -18.90 -1.17
C PHE A 296 -14.99 -17.73 -0.97
N CYS A 297 -15.57 -17.26 -2.08
CA CYS A 297 -16.59 -16.22 -2.08
C CYS A 297 -17.87 -16.79 -2.70
N LEU A 298 -19.01 -16.46 -2.12
CA LEU A 298 -20.32 -16.79 -2.64
C LEU A 298 -21.22 -15.58 -2.50
N ASN A 299 -21.79 -15.12 -3.62
CA ASN A 299 -22.75 -14.04 -3.69
C ASN A 299 -24.03 -14.56 -4.32
N TYR A 300 -25.15 -14.39 -3.62
CA TYR A 300 -26.47 -14.64 -4.14
C TYR A 300 -27.32 -13.41 -4.01
N ARG A 301 -28.08 -13.09 -5.04
CA ARG A 301 -29.07 -11.99 -5.03
C ARG A 301 -30.28 -12.39 -5.84
N SER A 302 -31.43 -12.11 -5.28
CA SER A 302 -32.73 -12.19 -5.96
C SER A 302 -33.51 -10.93 -5.68
N ASP A 303 -34.01 -10.26 -6.71
CA ASP A 303 -34.83 -9.07 -6.59
C ASP A 303 -36.32 -9.35 -6.92
N GLU A 304 -37.16 -8.36 -6.70
CA GLU A 304 -38.59 -8.44 -6.92
C GLU A 304 -38.98 -8.63 -8.39
N ASN A 305 -38.08 -8.39 -9.34
CA ASN A 305 -38.28 -8.57 -10.77
C ASN A 305 -37.86 -9.96 -11.27
N ASP A 306 -37.72 -10.95 -10.39
CA ASP A 306 -37.24 -12.32 -10.66
C ASP A 306 -35.87 -12.35 -11.36
N LEU A 307 -35.08 -11.29 -11.18
CA LEU A 307 -33.68 -11.28 -11.57
C LEU A 307 -32.87 -11.96 -10.47
N LYS A 308 -32.23 -13.10 -10.81
CA LYS A 308 -31.44 -13.89 -9.85
C LYS A 308 -30.00 -14.00 -10.33
N THR A 309 -29.09 -13.73 -9.41
CA THR A 309 -27.65 -13.93 -9.65
C THR A 309 -27.07 -14.83 -8.57
N PHE A 310 -26.25 -15.76 -8.98
CA PHE A 310 -25.46 -16.62 -8.09
C PHE A 310 -24.03 -16.66 -8.59
N GLU A 311 -23.10 -16.28 -7.76
CA GLU A 311 -21.66 -16.27 -8.08
C GLU A 311 -20.92 -17.01 -6.99
N ALA A 312 -20.13 -18.00 -7.36
CA ALA A 312 -19.22 -18.71 -6.45
C ALA A 312 -17.81 -18.72 -7.04
N GLN A 313 -16.84 -18.33 -6.26
CA GLN A 313 -15.43 -18.29 -6.63
C GLN A 313 -14.58 -18.97 -5.57
N LEU A 314 -13.73 -19.90 -5.99
CA LEU A 314 -12.72 -20.57 -5.16
C LEU A 314 -11.33 -20.25 -5.70
N ASN A 315 -10.49 -19.64 -4.88
CA ASN A 315 -9.08 -19.39 -5.21
C ASN A 315 -8.18 -20.24 -4.30
N LEU A 316 -7.27 -20.97 -4.92
CA LEU A 316 -6.30 -21.86 -4.27
C LEU A 316 -4.88 -21.39 -4.63
N PRO A 317 -4.25 -20.52 -3.84
CA PRO A 317 -2.91 -20.02 -4.13
C PRO A 317 -1.84 -21.05 -3.79
N TYR A 318 -0.69 -20.94 -4.46
CA TYR A 318 0.55 -21.66 -4.14
C TYR A 318 0.42 -23.18 -4.06
N LEU A 319 -0.31 -23.76 -5.01
CA LEU A 319 -0.45 -25.22 -5.17
C LEU A 319 0.94 -25.89 -5.14
N PHE A 320 1.03 -27.00 -4.42
CA PHE A 320 2.27 -27.79 -4.26
C PHE A 320 3.48 -26.96 -3.78
N LYS A 321 3.24 -25.85 -3.03
CA LYS A 321 4.27 -24.92 -2.55
C LYS A 321 5.05 -24.22 -3.68
N THR A 322 4.41 -24.06 -4.86
CA THR A 322 4.92 -23.35 -6.03
C THR A 322 4.26 -21.97 -6.16
N PRO A 323 4.74 -21.06 -7.04
CA PRO A 323 4.04 -19.80 -7.33
C PRO A 323 2.80 -19.96 -8.23
N VAL A 324 2.33 -21.20 -8.42
CA VAL A 324 1.15 -21.53 -9.22
C VAL A 324 -0.07 -21.62 -8.30
N GLY A 325 -1.20 -21.07 -8.73
CA GLY A 325 -2.49 -21.22 -8.08
C GLY A 325 -3.57 -21.60 -9.08
N SER A 326 -4.78 -21.88 -8.59
CA SER A 326 -5.97 -22.19 -9.38
C SER A 326 -7.13 -21.35 -8.93
N GLU A 327 -8.00 -20.98 -9.87
CA GLU A 327 -9.24 -20.25 -9.64
C GLU A 327 -10.38 -21.00 -10.34
N LEU A 328 -11.45 -21.26 -9.58
CA LEU A 328 -12.67 -21.87 -10.09
C LEU A 328 -13.80 -20.87 -9.89
N GLU A 329 -14.62 -20.69 -10.92
CA GLU A 329 -15.74 -19.76 -10.95
C GLU A 329 -17.01 -20.46 -11.42
N LEU A 330 -18.13 -20.15 -10.78
CA LEU A 330 -19.47 -20.55 -11.19
C LEU A 330 -20.36 -19.31 -11.09
N ASN A 331 -20.94 -18.89 -12.23
CA ASN A 331 -21.88 -17.79 -12.29
C ASN A 331 -23.19 -18.30 -12.90
N ILE A 332 -24.30 -18.00 -12.25
CA ILE A 332 -25.65 -18.29 -12.76
C ILE A 332 -26.42 -16.98 -12.75
N PHE A 333 -26.95 -16.64 -13.89
CA PHE A 333 -27.78 -15.47 -14.11
C PHE A 333 -29.13 -15.89 -14.67
N LYS A 334 -30.21 -15.54 -13.98
CA LYS A 334 -31.58 -15.69 -14.49
C LYS A 334 -32.18 -14.30 -14.71
N LYS A 335 -32.64 -14.03 -15.91
CA LYS A 335 -33.36 -12.80 -16.22
C LYS A 335 -34.85 -13.12 -16.33
N ASP A 336 -35.59 -12.75 -15.30
CA ASP A 336 -37.04 -12.96 -15.22
C ASP A 336 -37.44 -14.37 -15.74
N SER A 337 -38.54 -14.44 -16.51
CA SER A 337 -38.98 -15.67 -17.17
C SER A 337 -38.38 -15.87 -18.58
N THR A 338 -37.42 -15.02 -19.04
CA THR A 338 -36.94 -15.06 -20.43
C THR A 338 -35.84 -16.07 -20.64
N PHE A 339 -34.77 -16.06 -19.86
CA PHE A 339 -33.66 -17.00 -20.01
C PHE A 339 -32.82 -17.16 -18.74
N THR A 340 -32.05 -18.22 -18.71
CA THR A 340 -31.02 -18.49 -17.69
C THR A 340 -29.70 -18.76 -18.35
N THR A 341 -28.63 -18.14 -17.87
CA THR A 341 -27.24 -18.37 -18.30
C THR A 341 -26.43 -18.93 -17.14
N SER A 342 -25.72 -20.03 -17.37
CA SER A 342 -24.76 -20.62 -16.44
C SER A 342 -23.36 -20.59 -17.03
N GLU A 343 -22.40 -20.06 -16.29
CA GLU A 343 -21.00 -19.99 -16.68
C GLU A 343 -20.15 -20.72 -15.66
N GLN A 344 -19.26 -21.59 -16.13
CA GLN A 344 -18.29 -22.30 -15.33
C GLN A 344 -16.91 -22.02 -15.90
N ALA A 345 -15.98 -21.58 -15.06
CA ALA A 345 -14.60 -21.36 -15.45
C ALA A 345 -13.63 -22.05 -14.49
N ALA A 346 -12.55 -22.56 -15.08
CA ALA A 346 -11.42 -23.09 -14.34
C ALA A 346 -10.13 -22.53 -14.94
N SER A 347 -9.30 -21.93 -14.10
CA SER A 347 -8.03 -21.37 -14.52
C SER A 347 -6.89 -21.76 -13.59
N VAL A 348 -5.70 -21.80 -14.15
CA VAL A 348 -4.44 -21.93 -13.44
C VAL A 348 -3.68 -20.63 -13.66
N TYR A 349 -3.08 -20.10 -12.61
CA TYR A 349 -2.30 -18.87 -12.71
C TYR A 349 -0.90 -19.01 -12.15
N TYR A 350 0.00 -18.20 -12.70
CA TYR A 350 1.34 -18.00 -12.16
C TYR A 350 1.42 -16.60 -11.53
N GLN A 351 1.82 -16.53 -10.26
CA GLN A 351 2.01 -15.28 -9.53
C GLN A 351 3.49 -14.90 -9.54
N PHE A 352 3.83 -13.80 -10.25
CA PHE A 352 5.20 -13.30 -10.36
C PHE A 352 5.66 -12.63 -9.06
N ASN A 353 4.76 -11.84 -8.47
CA ASN A 353 4.97 -11.05 -7.24
C ASN A 353 3.59 -10.70 -6.64
N PRO A 354 3.53 -9.96 -5.50
CA PRO A 354 2.25 -9.59 -4.88
C PRO A 354 1.25 -8.88 -5.81
N LYS A 355 1.76 -8.21 -6.86
CA LYS A 355 0.98 -7.32 -7.72
C LYS A 355 0.55 -7.95 -9.04
N GLN A 356 1.21 -9.01 -9.52
CA GLN A 356 1.09 -9.48 -10.90
C GLN A 356 0.81 -10.96 -10.99
N LYS A 357 -0.21 -11.32 -11.79
CA LYS A 357 -0.58 -12.71 -12.11
C LYS A 357 -0.92 -12.85 -13.58
N VAL A 358 -0.62 -14.00 -14.16
CA VAL A 358 -1.07 -14.45 -15.49
C VAL A 358 -1.87 -15.72 -15.32
N PHE A 359 -3.02 -15.80 -15.98
CA PHE A 359 -3.95 -16.91 -15.90
C PHE A 359 -4.11 -17.55 -17.28
N LEU A 360 -4.21 -18.87 -17.30
CA LEU A 360 -4.67 -19.65 -18.43
C LEU A 360 -5.88 -20.47 -17.98
N GLY A 361 -6.97 -20.37 -18.70
CA GLY A 361 -8.24 -20.95 -18.28
C GLY A 361 -9.09 -21.48 -19.42
N ILE A 362 -10.13 -22.17 -19.01
CA ILE A 362 -11.24 -22.61 -19.84
C ILE A 362 -12.53 -22.10 -19.22
N ARG A 363 -13.48 -21.68 -20.07
CA ARG A 363 -14.83 -21.27 -19.67
C ARG A 363 -15.86 -21.99 -20.51
N SER A 364 -16.90 -22.48 -19.87
CA SER A 364 -18.08 -23.04 -20.54
C SER A 364 -19.29 -22.21 -20.12
N THR A 365 -20.01 -21.66 -21.11
CA THR A 365 -21.26 -20.91 -20.90
C THR A 365 -22.38 -21.64 -21.56
N GLN A 366 -23.50 -21.81 -20.86
CA GLN A 366 -24.74 -22.36 -21.39
C GLN A 366 -25.88 -21.41 -21.07
N SER A 367 -26.64 -21.01 -22.07
CA SER A 367 -27.85 -20.19 -21.92
C SER A 367 -29.05 -20.91 -22.50
N ASN A 368 -30.15 -20.92 -21.73
CA ASN A 368 -31.40 -21.58 -22.12
C ASN A 368 -32.55 -20.58 -22.05
N ALA A 369 -33.37 -20.51 -23.10
CA ALA A 369 -34.60 -19.76 -23.13
C ALA A 369 -35.66 -20.44 -22.23
N LEU A 370 -36.42 -19.68 -21.43
CA LEU A 370 -37.38 -20.19 -20.46
C LEU A 370 -38.81 -20.16 -20.95
N LEU A 371 -39.16 -19.25 -21.86
CA LEU A 371 -40.55 -19.05 -22.34
C LEU A 371 -41.04 -20.03 -23.42
N GLY A 372 -40.38 -21.14 -23.65
CA GLY A 372 -40.82 -22.20 -24.54
C GLY A 372 -40.82 -21.88 -26.04
N GLU A 373 -40.71 -20.62 -26.41
CA GLU A 373 -40.55 -20.14 -27.79
C GLU A 373 -39.15 -19.52 -27.93
N THR A 374 -38.26 -20.21 -28.63
CA THR A 374 -37.00 -19.59 -29.09
C THR A 374 -37.34 -18.57 -30.16
N THR A 375 -37.01 -17.30 -29.89
CA THR A 375 -37.12 -16.23 -30.89
C THR A 375 -35.83 -16.16 -31.71
N SER A 376 -35.87 -15.44 -32.83
CA SER A 376 -34.62 -15.20 -33.58
C SER A 376 -33.56 -14.43 -32.77
N GLU A 377 -33.97 -13.78 -31.70
CA GLU A 377 -33.10 -12.95 -30.83
C GLU A 377 -32.65 -13.68 -29.58
N ILE A 378 -33.49 -14.53 -28.95
CA ILE A 378 -33.16 -15.32 -27.77
C ILE A 378 -33.17 -16.79 -28.13
N ASN A 379 -32.04 -17.45 -28.02
CA ASN A 379 -31.89 -18.86 -28.42
C ASN A 379 -31.00 -19.61 -27.42
N ASP A 380 -31.24 -20.91 -27.35
CA ASP A 380 -30.36 -21.77 -26.55
C ASP A 380 -28.98 -21.83 -27.21
N TYR A 381 -27.94 -21.64 -26.43
CA TYR A 381 -26.59 -21.77 -26.88
C TYR A 381 -25.65 -22.35 -25.84
N LYS A 382 -24.54 -22.90 -26.30
CA LYS A 382 -23.40 -23.30 -25.51
C LYS A 382 -22.12 -22.75 -26.10
N THR A 383 -21.26 -22.15 -25.28
CA THR A 383 -19.89 -21.77 -25.68
C THR A 383 -18.85 -22.52 -24.85
N ASN A 384 -17.73 -22.83 -25.49
CA ASN A 384 -16.51 -23.25 -24.79
C ASN A 384 -15.38 -22.33 -25.25
N ALA A 385 -14.72 -21.72 -24.29
CA ALA A 385 -13.67 -20.72 -24.49
C ALA A 385 -12.35 -21.14 -23.87
N TYR A 386 -11.26 -20.77 -24.51
CA TYR A 386 -9.93 -20.71 -23.92
C TYR A 386 -9.61 -19.26 -23.56
N GLU A 387 -9.10 -19.04 -22.35
CA GLU A 387 -8.91 -17.70 -21.79
C GLU A 387 -7.44 -17.47 -21.40
N LEU A 388 -6.95 -16.29 -21.74
CA LEU A 388 -5.70 -15.72 -21.23
C LEU A 388 -6.05 -14.44 -20.47
N LYS A 389 -5.71 -14.37 -19.16
CA LYS A 389 -5.96 -13.19 -18.33
C LYS A 389 -4.65 -12.73 -17.67
N TYR A 390 -4.40 -11.44 -17.66
CA TYR A 390 -3.33 -10.80 -16.92
C TYR A 390 -3.92 -9.82 -15.92
N THR A 391 -3.44 -9.86 -14.70
CA THR A 391 -3.85 -8.90 -13.65
C THR A 391 -2.64 -8.24 -13.01
N TYR A 392 -2.74 -6.92 -12.87
CA TYR A 392 -1.84 -6.11 -12.06
C TYR A 392 -2.68 -5.31 -11.07
N GLN A 393 -2.28 -5.32 -9.79
CA GLN A 393 -2.95 -4.56 -8.75
C GLN A 393 -1.92 -4.01 -7.76
N ASN A 394 -1.92 -2.70 -7.55
CA ASN A 394 -1.09 -2.05 -6.55
C ASN A 394 -1.95 -1.61 -5.37
N LEU A 395 -1.72 -2.25 -4.23
CA LEU A 395 -2.42 -1.99 -2.98
C LEU A 395 -1.57 -1.09 -2.07
N THR A 396 -2.23 -0.29 -1.24
CA THR A 396 -1.63 0.45 -0.13
C THR A 396 -2.43 0.22 1.14
N SER A 397 -1.75 0.03 2.26
CA SER A 397 -2.36 -0.02 3.59
C SER A 397 -2.46 1.36 4.25
N GLN A 398 -1.80 2.36 3.67
CA GLN A 398 -1.71 3.72 4.26
C GLN A 398 -2.99 4.54 4.09
N ASN A 399 -3.82 4.23 3.08
CA ASN A 399 -5.07 4.93 2.82
C ASN A 399 -6.23 3.94 2.71
N LEU A 400 -7.02 3.83 3.76
CA LEU A 400 -8.16 2.91 3.84
C LEU A 400 -9.33 3.30 2.92
N LEU A 401 -9.47 4.59 2.58
CA LEU A 401 -10.48 5.04 1.62
C LEU A 401 -10.15 4.59 0.20
N PHE A 402 -8.85 4.53 -0.14
CA PHE A 402 -8.37 4.22 -1.48
C PHE A 402 -7.28 3.15 -1.46
N PRO A 403 -7.60 1.92 -1.02
CA PRO A 403 -6.59 0.86 -0.87
C PRO A 403 -5.99 0.40 -2.21
N ILE A 404 -6.74 0.53 -3.32
CA ILE A 404 -6.26 0.22 -4.67
C ILE A 404 -5.83 1.51 -5.34
N THR A 405 -4.53 1.71 -5.51
CA THR A 405 -3.96 2.92 -6.15
C THR A 405 -3.90 2.80 -7.66
N SER A 406 -3.69 1.60 -8.18
CA SER A 406 -3.75 1.29 -9.61
C SER A 406 -4.06 -0.17 -9.84
N GLN A 407 -4.79 -0.46 -10.91
CA GLN A 407 -5.08 -1.82 -11.37
C GLN A 407 -5.12 -1.88 -12.89
N LEU A 408 -4.77 -3.03 -13.41
CA LEU A 408 -4.92 -3.40 -14.82
C LEU A 408 -5.37 -4.85 -14.88
N GLU A 409 -6.42 -5.10 -15.62
CA GLU A 409 -6.90 -6.43 -15.98
C GLU A 409 -7.10 -6.49 -17.48
N LEU A 410 -6.47 -7.48 -18.11
CA LEU A 410 -6.57 -7.77 -19.52
C LEU A 410 -7.04 -9.21 -19.66
N GLN A 411 -8.07 -9.44 -20.45
CA GLN A 411 -8.51 -10.80 -20.77
C GLN A 411 -8.80 -10.91 -22.26
N LEU A 412 -8.34 -11.99 -22.84
CA LEU A 412 -8.63 -12.39 -24.20
C LEU A 412 -9.15 -13.83 -24.18
N SER A 413 -10.30 -14.06 -24.80
CA SER A 413 -10.91 -15.37 -24.86
C SER A 413 -11.28 -15.71 -26.29
N LYS A 414 -11.00 -16.94 -26.70
CA LYS A 414 -11.43 -17.48 -28.01
C LYS A 414 -12.39 -18.63 -27.78
N SER A 415 -13.58 -18.55 -28.35
CA SER A 415 -14.68 -19.48 -28.11
C SER A 415 -15.33 -19.95 -29.41
N GLU A 416 -16.00 -21.09 -29.34
CA GLU A 416 -16.97 -21.57 -30.31
C GLU A 416 -18.35 -21.59 -29.66
N ARG A 417 -19.28 -20.78 -30.19
CA ARG A 417 -20.70 -20.82 -29.81
C ARG A 417 -21.42 -21.85 -30.67
N LYS A 418 -22.20 -22.70 -30.02
CA LYS A 418 -23.05 -23.71 -30.64
C LYS A 418 -24.51 -23.43 -30.30
N THR A 419 -25.34 -23.33 -31.33
CA THR A 419 -26.80 -23.35 -31.21
C THR A 419 -27.32 -24.66 -31.84
N SER A 420 -28.61 -24.90 -31.82
CA SER A 420 -29.23 -26.04 -32.52
C SER A 420 -28.87 -26.12 -34.00
N ASN A 421 -28.68 -24.95 -34.66
CA ASN A 421 -28.59 -24.85 -36.10
C ASN A 421 -27.24 -24.36 -36.63
N ALA A 422 -26.36 -23.83 -35.76
CA ALA A 422 -25.12 -23.19 -36.23
C ALA A 422 -23.98 -23.30 -35.21
N LYS A 423 -22.76 -23.16 -35.72
CA LYS A 423 -21.55 -22.94 -34.96
C LYS A 423 -20.92 -21.62 -35.39
N THR A 424 -20.54 -20.81 -34.46
CA THR A 424 -19.93 -19.49 -34.70
C THR A 424 -18.69 -19.33 -33.85
N ASN A 425 -17.58 -18.97 -34.48
CA ASN A 425 -16.37 -18.60 -33.74
C ASN A 425 -16.50 -17.18 -33.19
N GLN A 426 -16.05 -16.98 -31.94
CA GLN A 426 -16.12 -15.70 -31.29
C GLN A 426 -14.79 -15.38 -30.62
N THR A 427 -14.46 -14.08 -30.57
CA THR A 427 -13.35 -13.57 -29.76
C THR A 427 -13.91 -12.57 -28.78
N LEU A 428 -13.63 -12.79 -27.49
CA LEU A 428 -14.03 -11.87 -26.43
C LEU A 428 -12.78 -11.19 -25.88
N TYR A 429 -12.89 -9.90 -25.66
CA TYR A 429 -11.83 -9.11 -25.04
C TYR A 429 -12.39 -8.27 -23.89
N PHE A 430 -11.57 -8.12 -22.87
CA PHE A 430 -11.86 -7.31 -21.69
C PHE A 430 -10.61 -6.55 -21.25
N LEU A 431 -10.77 -5.26 -21.01
CA LEU A 431 -9.77 -4.37 -20.43
C LEU A 431 -10.41 -3.61 -19.29
N LYS A 432 -9.78 -3.61 -18.14
CA LYS A 432 -10.08 -2.70 -17.04
C LYS A 432 -8.79 -2.11 -16.50
N ALA A 433 -8.65 -0.80 -16.58
CA ALA A 433 -7.50 -0.09 -16.05
C ALA A 433 -7.96 1.06 -15.16
N SER A 434 -7.39 1.18 -13.96
CA SER A 434 -7.65 2.35 -13.15
C SER A 434 -6.40 2.84 -12.43
N LYS A 435 -6.38 4.15 -12.16
CA LYS A 435 -5.28 4.79 -11.45
C LYS A 435 -5.76 6.01 -10.68
N ILE A 436 -5.18 6.19 -9.49
CA ILE A 436 -5.32 7.39 -8.68
C ILE A 436 -4.07 8.25 -8.85
N PHE A 437 -4.24 9.50 -9.23
CA PHE A 437 -3.20 10.52 -9.33
C PHE A 437 -3.35 11.48 -8.16
N ASN A 438 -2.49 11.38 -7.17
CA ASN A 438 -2.49 12.28 -6.02
C ASN A 438 -1.89 13.63 -6.44
N LEU A 439 -2.65 14.72 -6.29
CA LEU A 439 -2.18 16.09 -6.49
C LEU A 439 -1.50 16.61 -5.22
N ASN A 440 -2.08 16.28 -4.07
CA ASN A 440 -1.55 16.54 -2.74
C ASN A 440 -2.18 15.57 -1.72
N GLN A 441 -2.00 15.81 -0.42
CA GLN A 441 -2.51 14.93 0.64
C GLN A 441 -4.04 14.78 0.68
N LYS A 442 -4.79 15.77 0.16
CA LYS A 442 -6.26 15.79 0.20
C LYS A 442 -6.93 15.66 -1.16
N ASN A 443 -6.22 15.97 -2.24
CA ASN A 443 -6.79 16.05 -3.58
C ASN A 443 -6.20 14.98 -4.49
N SER A 444 -7.06 14.28 -5.22
CA SER A 444 -6.66 13.29 -6.21
C SER A 444 -7.61 13.22 -7.40
N PHE A 445 -7.10 12.77 -8.54
CA PHE A 445 -7.90 12.35 -9.68
C PHE A 445 -7.92 10.83 -9.76
N TYR A 446 -9.11 10.27 -9.92
CA TYR A 446 -9.29 8.86 -10.25
C TYR A 446 -9.74 8.73 -11.70
N LEU A 447 -9.09 7.84 -12.42
CA LEU A 447 -9.45 7.45 -13.78
C LEU A 447 -9.74 5.94 -13.81
N LEU A 448 -10.84 5.57 -14.44
CA LEU A 448 -11.18 4.18 -14.76
C LEU A 448 -11.49 4.10 -16.25
N LEU A 449 -10.76 3.28 -16.95
CA LEU A 449 -11.04 2.86 -18.31
C LEU A 449 -11.50 1.41 -18.29
N GLN A 450 -12.66 1.14 -18.88
CA GLN A 450 -13.17 -0.20 -19.08
C GLN A 450 -13.58 -0.37 -20.54
N ALA A 451 -13.12 -1.44 -21.18
CA ALA A 451 -13.53 -1.80 -22.52
C ALA A 451 -13.77 -3.30 -22.58
N GLN A 452 -14.81 -3.71 -23.26
CA GLN A 452 -15.09 -5.12 -23.52
C GLN A 452 -15.87 -5.30 -24.81
N GLY A 453 -15.74 -6.44 -25.42
CA GLY A 453 -16.44 -6.71 -26.66
C GLY A 453 -16.45 -8.18 -27.02
N ILE A 454 -17.43 -8.52 -27.85
CA ILE A 454 -17.61 -9.79 -28.49
C ILE A 454 -17.50 -9.56 -30.01
N ASP A 455 -16.46 -10.11 -30.62
CA ASP A 455 -16.30 -10.14 -32.05
C ASP A 455 -16.89 -11.45 -32.57
N SER A 456 -17.97 -11.38 -33.35
CA SER A 456 -18.76 -12.51 -33.80
C SER A 456 -19.48 -12.18 -35.10
N GLU A 457 -19.68 -13.15 -35.98
CA GLU A 457 -20.46 -12.98 -37.23
C GLU A 457 -21.96 -12.73 -36.94
N THR A 458 -22.48 -13.30 -35.87
CA THR A 458 -23.88 -13.17 -35.44
C THR A 458 -23.99 -13.04 -33.93
N TYR A 459 -25.04 -12.38 -33.46
CA TYR A 459 -25.26 -12.15 -32.04
C TYR A 459 -26.63 -12.64 -31.61
N LEU A 460 -26.71 -13.15 -30.37
CA LEU A 460 -27.94 -13.45 -29.66
C LEU A 460 -28.14 -12.42 -28.55
N GLN A 461 -29.38 -12.04 -28.29
CA GLN A 461 -29.70 -11.04 -27.26
C GLN A 461 -29.28 -11.49 -25.84
N ASN A 462 -29.39 -12.80 -25.57
CA ASN A 462 -29.00 -13.39 -24.28
C ASN A 462 -27.48 -13.60 -24.12
N GLU A 463 -26.66 -13.31 -25.14
CA GLU A 463 -25.18 -13.31 -25.02
C GLU A 463 -24.56 -11.90 -24.95
N LEU A 464 -25.34 -10.86 -25.25
CA LEU A 464 -24.84 -9.49 -25.27
C LEU A 464 -24.31 -9.07 -23.89
N LEU A 465 -23.26 -8.26 -23.92
CA LEU A 465 -22.71 -7.60 -22.75
C LEU A 465 -23.74 -6.66 -22.15
N ARG A 466 -23.76 -6.58 -20.82
CA ARG A 466 -24.65 -5.67 -20.10
C ARG A 466 -23.85 -4.69 -19.28
N PHE A 467 -24.24 -3.43 -19.34
CA PHE A 467 -23.58 -2.36 -18.60
C PHE A 467 -24.60 -1.25 -18.24
N GLY A 468 -24.14 -0.25 -17.52
CA GLY A 468 -24.90 0.77 -16.81
C GLY A 468 -24.74 0.61 -15.32
N GLY A 469 -24.92 1.67 -14.55
CA GLY A 469 -24.86 1.64 -13.09
C GLY A 469 -23.51 2.02 -12.49
N ILE A 470 -23.39 1.80 -11.19
CA ILE A 470 -22.29 2.32 -10.36
C ILE A 470 -20.90 1.80 -10.74
N ASN A 471 -20.83 0.60 -11.31
CA ASN A 471 -19.58 -0.07 -11.64
C ASN A 471 -19.09 0.17 -13.08
N THR A 472 -19.89 0.82 -13.91
CA THR A 472 -19.61 1.09 -15.32
C THR A 472 -19.82 2.57 -15.63
N ILE A 473 -20.95 2.96 -16.18
CA ILE A 473 -21.32 4.35 -16.46
C ILE A 473 -22.46 4.79 -15.52
N ARG A 474 -22.21 5.81 -14.72
CA ARG A 474 -23.15 6.27 -13.69
C ARG A 474 -24.24 7.16 -14.29
N GLY A 475 -25.42 7.17 -13.64
CA GLY A 475 -26.61 7.86 -14.13
C GLY A 475 -27.56 6.99 -14.95
N PHE A 476 -27.18 5.73 -15.23
CA PHE A 476 -28.03 4.71 -15.87
C PHE A 476 -28.37 3.61 -14.84
N GLU A 477 -29.45 2.88 -15.11
CA GLU A 477 -29.81 1.72 -14.28
C GLU A 477 -28.77 0.60 -14.42
N GLU A 478 -28.65 -0.20 -13.38
CA GLU A 478 -27.68 -1.30 -13.33
C GLU A 478 -27.99 -2.33 -14.43
N ASN A 479 -26.98 -2.64 -15.27
CA ASN A 479 -27.10 -3.64 -16.35
C ASN A 479 -28.24 -3.41 -17.35
N SER A 480 -28.68 -2.16 -17.54
CA SER A 480 -29.84 -1.83 -18.38
C SER A 480 -29.54 -1.74 -19.88
N ILE A 481 -28.27 -1.62 -20.24
CA ILE A 481 -27.84 -1.40 -21.63
C ILE A 481 -27.17 -2.64 -22.14
N ASN A 482 -27.62 -3.15 -23.31
CA ASN A 482 -27.02 -4.27 -23.99
C ASN A 482 -26.05 -3.80 -25.08
N ALA A 483 -24.89 -4.44 -25.21
CA ALA A 483 -23.87 -4.10 -26.19
C ALA A 483 -23.16 -5.35 -26.75
N SER A 484 -22.74 -5.29 -28.00
CA SER A 484 -21.75 -6.21 -28.56
C SER A 484 -20.32 -5.77 -28.26
N GLY A 485 -20.13 -4.46 -28.10
CA GLY A 485 -18.86 -3.87 -27.70
C GLY A 485 -19.09 -2.56 -26.96
N LEU A 486 -18.25 -2.25 -25.98
CA LEU A 486 -18.34 -1.01 -25.20
C LEU A 486 -16.97 -0.53 -24.73
N GLY A 487 -16.87 0.77 -24.54
CA GLY A 487 -15.75 1.45 -23.87
C GLY A 487 -16.30 2.55 -22.96
N VAL A 488 -15.87 2.57 -21.72
CA VAL A 488 -16.28 3.56 -20.71
C VAL A 488 -15.05 4.19 -20.07
N LEU A 489 -15.01 5.51 -20.04
CA LEU A 489 -14.06 6.29 -19.27
C LEU A 489 -14.84 6.96 -18.12
N ALA A 490 -14.57 6.54 -16.89
CA ALA A 490 -15.13 7.14 -15.70
C ALA A 490 -14.05 7.96 -14.96
N THR A 491 -14.41 9.18 -14.56
CA THR A 491 -13.48 10.11 -13.92
C THR A 491 -14.06 10.69 -12.65
N GLU A 492 -13.18 10.90 -11.66
CA GLU A 492 -13.56 11.55 -10.41
C GLU A 492 -12.44 12.51 -9.96
N TYR A 493 -12.81 13.74 -9.67
CA TYR A 493 -11.99 14.59 -8.80
C TYR A 493 -12.42 14.33 -7.37
N ARG A 494 -11.48 13.85 -6.53
CA ARG A 494 -11.72 13.46 -5.15
C ARG A 494 -11.09 14.45 -4.20
N TYR A 495 -11.88 14.91 -3.23
CA TYR A 495 -11.43 15.74 -2.13
C TYR A 495 -11.67 15.03 -0.80
N GLN A 496 -10.58 14.71 -0.09
CA GLN A 496 -10.61 14.01 1.19
C GLN A 496 -10.82 15.03 2.32
N LEU A 497 -11.99 14.99 2.95
CA LEU A 497 -12.37 15.84 4.07
C LEU A 497 -11.74 15.37 5.38
N SER A 498 -11.70 14.03 5.59
CA SER A 498 -11.12 13.38 6.76
C SER A 498 -10.49 12.03 6.37
N PRO A 499 -9.82 11.31 7.28
CA PRO A 499 -9.35 9.95 7.02
C PRO A 499 -10.46 8.97 6.64
N THR A 500 -11.72 9.27 6.94
CA THR A 500 -12.88 8.40 6.73
C THR A 500 -13.91 8.94 5.76
N LEU A 501 -13.77 10.20 5.28
CA LEU A 501 -14.78 10.84 4.43
C LEU A 501 -14.14 11.57 3.25
N TYR A 502 -14.64 11.32 2.05
CA TYR A 502 -14.32 12.10 0.87
C TYR A 502 -15.56 12.44 0.04
N ILE A 503 -15.47 13.50 -0.73
CA ILE A 503 -16.45 13.88 -1.75
C ILE A 503 -15.80 13.80 -3.12
N HIS A 504 -16.59 13.60 -4.17
CA HIS A 504 -16.05 13.51 -5.54
C HIS A 504 -17.07 14.01 -6.58
N SER A 505 -16.52 14.48 -7.70
CA SER A 505 -17.28 14.71 -8.92
C SER A 505 -17.45 13.40 -9.69
N ILE A 506 -18.44 13.36 -10.58
CA ILE A 506 -18.66 12.28 -11.54
C ILE A 506 -18.70 12.89 -12.93
N ILE A 507 -17.79 12.45 -13.81
CA ILE A 507 -17.80 12.76 -15.24
C ILE A 507 -17.43 11.49 -15.97
N ASP A 508 -18.42 10.86 -16.58
CA ASP A 508 -18.27 9.59 -17.28
C ASP A 508 -18.61 9.78 -18.76
N ALA A 509 -17.89 9.08 -19.62
CA ALA A 509 -18.16 8.99 -21.05
C ALA A 509 -18.17 7.53 -21.47
N GLY A 510 -19.20 7.13 -22.17
CA GLY A 510 -19.36 5.78 -22.70
C GLY A 510 -19.53 5.78 -24.22
N TYR A 511 -18.98 4.76 -24.82
CA TYR A 511 -19.18 4.42 -26.24
C TYR A 511 -19.57 2.95 -26.31
N PHE A 512 -20.58 2.63 -27.14
CA PHE A 512 -21.01 1.25 -27.29
C PHE A 512 -21.59 0.96 -28.68
N ASP A 513 -21.51 -0.28 -29.06
CA ASP A 513 -22.11 -0.84 -30.26
C ASP A 513 -23.13 -1.89 -29.88
N THR A 514 -24.20 -1.95 -30.64
CA THR A 514 -25.17 -3.05 -30.64
C THR A 514 -25.13 -3.77 -32.00
N PRO A 515 -25.71 -4.96 -32.14
CA PRO A 515 -25.78 -5.64 -33.43
C PRO A 515 -26.50 -4.83 -34.54
N SER A 516 -27.38 -3.91 -34.15
CA SER A 516 -28.18 -3.11 -35.09
C SER A 516 -27.67 -1.69 -35.28
N GLN A 517 -26.93 -1.14 -34.31
CA GLN A 517 -26.47 0.25 -34.30
C GLN A 517 -25.05 0.33 -33.75
N SER A 518 -24.21 1.06 -34.43
CA SER A 518 -22.84 1.37 -34.00
C SER A 518 -22.71 2.83 -33.56
N ASN A 519 -21.62 3.14 -32.86
CA ASN A 519 -21.23 4.50 -32.46
C ASN A 519 -22.21 5.22 -31.51
N GLN A 520 -22.85 4.48 -30.60
CA GLN A 520 -23.70 5.10 -29.57
C GLN A 520 -22.85 5.72 -28.47
N LYS A 521 -23.22 6.94 -28.01
CA LYS A 521 -22.48 7.65 -26.96
C LYS A 521 -23.37 7.90 -25.74
N LEU A 522 -22.77 7.77 -24.59
CA LEU A 522 -23.41 8.00 -23.29
C LEU A 522 -22.52 8.92 -22.46
N TYR A 523 -23.15 9.74 -21.65
CA TYR A 523 -22.49 10.63 -20.72
C TYR A 523 -23.13 10.51 -19.34
N GLY A 524 -22.32 10.56 -18.29
CA GLY A 524 -22.77 10.57 -16.91
C GLY A 524 -22.18 11.75 -16.16
N PHE A 525 -23.02 12.52 -15.47
CA PHE A 525 -22.60 13.69 -14.70
C PHE A 525 -23.18 13.64 -13.31
N GLY A 526 -22.41 14.03 -12.32
CA GLY A 526 -22.91 14.04 -10.97
C GLY A 526 -21.85 14.31 -9.91
N PHE A 527 -22.21 13.95 -8.70
CA PHE A 527 -21.33 14.02 -7.54
C PHE A 527 -21.69 12.92 -6.55
N GLY A 528 -20.76 12.67 -5.64
CA GLY A 528 -20.95 11.66 -4.62
C GLY A 528 -20.06 11.88 -3.41
N PHE A 529 -20.21 11.01 -2.44
CA PHE A 529 -19.32 10.92 -1.30
C PHE A 529 -19.07 9.46 -0.92
N GLY A 530 -17.93 9.22 -0.30
CA GLY A 530 -17.60 7.94 0.31
C GLY A 530 -17.29 8.11 1.78
N LEU A 531 -17.96 7.30 2.62
CA LEU A 531 -17.82 7.29 4.06
C LEU A 531 -17.33 5.91 4.52
N LEU A 532 -16.14 5.85 5.11
CA LEU A 532 -15.61 4.64 5.73
C LEU A 532 -16.25 4.45 7.09
N THR A 533 -16.94 3.33 7.27
CA THR A 533 -17.58 2.90 8.51
C THR A 533 -16.96 1.57 8.96
N ASP A 534 -17.31 1.09 10.15
CA ASP A 534 -16.92 -0.23 10.64
C ASP A 534 -17.43 -1.38 9.75
N ALA A 535 -18.55 -1.16 9.04
CA ALA A 535 -19.11 -2.11 8.09
C ALA A 535 -18.42 -2.09 6.71
N GLY A 536 -17.65 -1.03 6.40
CA GLY A 536 -16.98 -0.84 5.13
C GLY A 536 -17.15 0.56 4.54
N LEU A 537 -16.73 0.73 3.29
CA LEU A 537 -16.84 1.98 2.56
C LEU A 537 -18.24 2.12 1.94
N LEU A 538 -19.06 2.99 2.51
CA LEU A 538 -20.34 3.40 1.96
C LEU A 538 -20.11 4.45 0.87
N ASN A 539 -20.55 4.18 -0.37
CA ASN A 539 -20.51 5.14 -1.46
C ASN A 539 -21.95 5.56 -1.83
N PHE A 540 -22.17 6.84 -1.87
CA PHE A 540 -23.39 7.48 -2.37
C PHE A 540 -23.05 8.30 -3.61
N ASN A 541 -23.76 8.08 -4.71
CA ASN A 541 -23.59 8.83 -5.95
C ASN A 541 -24.97 9.30 -6.44
N LEU A 542 -25.06 10.59 -6.72
CA LEU A 542 -26.18 11.17 -7.48
C LEU A 542 -25.66 11.51 -8.87
N ALA A 543 -26.15 10.82 -9.88
CA ALA A 543 -25.70 11.02 -11.25
C ALA A 543 -26.87 11.06 -12.22
N ASN A 544 -26.72 11.89 -13.25
CA ASN A 544 -27.63 11.99 -14.38
C ASN A 544 -26.97 11.37 -15.61
N GLY A 545 -27.63 10.42 -16.24
CA GLY A 545 -27.18 9.77 -17.47
C GLY A 545 -27.89 10.39 -18.69
N GLN A 546 -27.10 10.61 -19.74
CA GLN A 546 -27.56 11.19 -20.98
C GLN A 546 -27.04 10.41 -22.19
N ALA A 547 -27.95 9.95 -23.05
CA ALA A 547 -27.56 9.41 -24.36
C ALA A 547 -27.40 10.55 -25.39
N GLU A 548 -26.68 10.26 -26.49
CA GLU A 548 -26.51 11.21 -27.59
C GLU A 548 -27.88 11.63 -28.12
N ASN A 549 -28.08 12.93 -28.32
CA ASN A 549 -29.33 13.54 -28.78
C ASN A 549 -30.50 13.54 -27.78
N GLN A 550 -30.32 13.19 -26.55
CA GLN A 550 -31.32 13.40 -25.49
C GLN A 550 -31.11 14.75 -24.79
N THR A 551 -32.19 15.40 -24.42
CA THR A 551 -32.13 16.65 -23.62
C THR A 551 -31.93 16.31 -22.14
N PHE A 552 -31.08 17.05 -21.46
CA PHE A 552 -30.90 16.91 -20.02
C PHE A 552 -32.23 17.10 -19.25
N ARG A 553 -32.56 16.15 -18.38
CA ARG A 553 -33.69 16.21 -17.47
C ARG A 553 -33.26 15.82 -16.07
N PHE A 554 -33.38 16.73 -15.12
CA PHE A 554 -33.00 16.45 -13.73
C PHE A 554 -33.80 15.29 -13.10
N SER A 555 -35.07 15.10 -13.55
CA SER A 555 -35.92 13.99 -13.10
C SER A 555 -35.41 12.59 -13.46
N GLU A 556 -34.46 12.50 -14.38
CA GLU A 556 -33.85 11.23 -14.81
C GLU A 556 -32.57 10.89 -13.99
N SER A 557 -32.22 11.73 -13.00
CA SER A 557 -31.10 11.48 -12.13
C SER A 557 -31.30 10.21 -11.30
N LYS A 558 -30.26 9.40 -11.19
CA LYS A 558 -30.25 8.14 -10.44
C LYS A 558 -29.42 8.29 -9.17
N ILE A 559 -29.88 7.66 -8.11
CA ILE A 559 -29.13 7.50 -6.88
C ILE A 559 -28.53 6.09 -6.87
N HIS A 560 -27.21 6.03 -6.78
CA HIS A 560 -26.49 4.76 -6.62
C HIS A 560 -25.93 4.69 -5.21
N LEU A 561 -26.28 3.64 -4.49
CA LEU A 561 -25.80 3.35 -3.16
C LEU A 561 -25.04 2.03 -3.17
N SER A 562 -23.83 2.02 -2.65
CA SER A 562 -23.07 0.78 -2.47
C SER A 562 -22.30 0.75 -1.16
N LEU A 563 -22.24 -0.41 -0.53
CA LEU A 563 -21.41 -0.68 0.62
C LEU A 563 -20.32 -1.69 0.20
N ARG A 564 -19.07 -1.22 0.17
CA ARG A 564 -17.91 -2.10 -0.06
C ARG A 564 -17.27 -2.35 1.28
N THR A 565 -17.39 -3.56 1.74
CA THR A 565 -16.69 -3.96 2.94
C THR A 565 -15.18 -3.97 2.68
N THR A 566 -14.45 -3.09 3.37
CA THR A 566 -12.98 -3.02 3.39
C THR A 566 -12.45 -3.86 4.55
N PHE A 567 -11.32 -4.51 4.35
CA PHE A 567 -10.72 -5.42 5.32
C PHE A 567 -9.28 -5.03 5.59
#